data_252c12a383606fdefb4fa6840842ab4d
#
_entry.id   252c12a383606fdefb4fa6840842ab4d
#
_cell.length_a   1.000
_cell.length_b   1.000
_cell.length_c   1.000
_cell.angle_alpha   90.00
_cell.angle_beta   90.00
_cell.angle_gamma   90.00
#
_symmetry.space_group_name_H-M   'P 1'
#
loop_
_entity.id
_entity.type
_entity.pdbx_description
1 polymer ?
#
loop_
_entity_poly.entity_id
_entity_poly.type
_entity_poly.pdbx_seq_one_letter_code
_entity_poly.pdbx_strand_id
1 'polypeptide(L)'
;MRHFPLILLLFVLLTLGSCERDQEELRLVAPFAQVDRAIAEDLSGLLDASYSTRLNVTGSSLSGEAAVDAVASGTADIALVSNSLPFRNDIATVMPLYPTVLHIAYREGRDASTGSTLLRGAKVYAGPQGSASRMIFARIVERIGLDISTYEYVSDLTDHPDVIIVFAPISPEIFVDYPDFRLFSLGSPEAIGIGSAVDAAVLLNPHFRPFVIPAGTYGVTTAEAIVTIAVDKILVAKISLDSSVVYELINDILRLRPALSAKRPGLFQQLSEDFDASRSRFILHAGTQAYLQRSAPTIYERYSGVAEVAVTLLVAIFSALFAVVRILKMRRKNRIDRFYAATIDVRNSFTASMNRDQRKQAIAKIRDLQNEAFELLVDEKLAADESFRIFITLSNDVLRQAGATGTEEQLSDA
;
A
#
# COMPACT_ATOMS: atom_id res chain seq x y z
N MET A 1 -29.78 -38.56 10.12
CA MET A 1 -29.56 -37.15 9.75
C MET A 1 -29.79 -36.16 10.92
N ARG A 2 -29.54 -36.54 12.18
CA ARG A 2 -29.85 -35.70 13.37
C ARG A 2 -28.64 -35.06 14.07
N HIS A 3 -27.42 -35.30 13.58
CA HIS A 3 -26.18 -34.84 14.24
C HIS A 3 -25.42 -33.77 13.45
N PHE A 4 -25.88 -33.36 12.28
CA PHE A 4 -25.24 -32.37 11.43
C PHE A 4 -25.20 -30.94 12.04
N PRO A 5 -26.29 -30.46 12.70
CA PRO A 5 -26.26 -29.12 13.30
C PRO A 5 -25.36 -29.04 14.53
N LEU A 6 -25.13 -30.16 15.24
CA LEU A 6 -24.27 -30.18 16.45
C LEU A 6 -22.78 -30.08 16.06
N ILE A 7 -22.37 -30.71 14.97
CA ILE A 7 -21.00 -30.66 14.46
C ILE A 7 -20.69 -29.26 13.91
N LEU A 8 -21.64 -28.62 13.23
CA LEU A 8 -21.48 -27.25 12.73
C LEU A 8 -21.37 -26.23 13.89
N LEU A 9 -22.17 -26.41 14.96
CA LEU A 9 -22.10 -25.59 16.17
C LEU A 9 -20.77 -25.76 16.92
N LEU A 10 -20.24 -26.98 16.96
CA LEU A 10 -18.94 -27.27 17.58
C LEU A 10 -17.78 -26.66 16.78
N PHE A 11 -17.89 -26.63 15.45
CA PHE A 11 -16.89 -26.00 14.56
C PHE A 11 -16.91 -24.46 14.68
N VAL A 12 -18.07 -23.84 14.84
CA VAL A 12 -18.23 -22.39 15.09
C VAL A 12 -17.72 -22.00 16.49
N LEU A 13 -17.91 -22.86 17.51
CA LEU A 13 -17.39 -22.63 18.86
C LEU A 13 -15.87 -22.81 18.94
N LEU A 14 -15.26 -23.67 18.13
CA LEU A 14 -13.81 -23.83 18.05
C LEU A 14 -13.11 -22.66 17.33
N THR A 15 -13.80 -21.91 16.48
CA THR A 15 -13.27 -20.69 15.83
C THR A 15 -13.41 -19.45 16.68
N LEU A 16 -14.18 -19.50 17.78
CA LEU A 16 -14.28 -18.42 18.77
C LEU A 16 -13.27 -18.57 19.91
N GLY A 17 -12.33 -19.53 19.82
CA GLY A 17 -11.15 -19.57 20.67
C GLY A 17 -10.44 -18.23 20.54
N SER A 18 -10.48 -17.44 21.61
CA SER A 18 -9.84 -16.14 21.76
C SER A 18 -8.42 -16.21 21.17
N CYS A 19 -8.19 -15.51 20.06
CA CYS A 19 -6.88 -14.97 19.81
C CYS A 19 -6.61 -13.99 20.96
N GLU A 20 -6.11 -14.49 22.09
CA GLU A 20 -5.27 -13.70 22.96
C GLU A 20 -4.09 -13.33 22.06
N ARG A 21 -4.14 -12.11 21.52
CA ARG A 21 -3.05 -11.55 20.73
C ARG A 21 -1.93 -11.41 21.73
N ASP A 22 -0.94 -12.29 21.71
CA ASP A 22 0.29 -12.12 22.46
C ASP A 22 0.82 -10.73 22.12
N GLN A 23 0.98 -9.89 23.14
CA GLN A 23 1.57 -8.57 22.95
C GLN A 23 3.01 -8.77 22.51
N GLU A 24 3.35 -8.24 21.33
CA GLU A 24 4.74 -8.27 20.86
C GLU A 24 5.58 -7.30 21.67
N GLU A 25 6.59 -7.83 22.34
CA GLU A 25 7.53 -7.06 23.14
C GLU A 25 8.74 -6.67 22.27
N LEU A 26 8.93 -5.35 22.08
CA LEU A 26 10.05 -4.77 21.37
C LEU A 26 11.02 -4.10 22.33
N ARG A 27 12.30 -4.41 22.20
CA ARG A 27 13.37 -3.79 22.98
C ARG A 27 13.80 -2.48 22.33
N LEU A 28 13.52 -1.35 23.00
CA LEU A 28 13.97 -0.02 22.59
C LEU A 28 15.28 0.32 23.29
N VAL A 29 16.28 0.71 22.51
CA VAL A 29 17.55 1.23 23.06
C VAL A 29 17.28 2.43 23.95
N ALA A 30 17.76 2.41 25.20
CA ALA A 30 17.66 3.56 26.09
C ALA A 30 18.44 4.75 25.51
N PRO A 31 17.78 5.90 25.16
CA PRO A 31 18.48 7.05 24.60
C PRO A 31 19.46 7.68 25.60
N PHE A 32 20.59 8.18 25.09
CA PHE A 32 21.60 8.86 25.91
C PHE A 32 21.09 10.20 26.44
N ALA A 33 20.47 11.02 25.59
CA ALA A 33 19.96 12.32 25.99
C ALA A 33 18.76 12.15 26.94
N GLN A 34 18.80 12.85 28.08
CA GLN A 34 17.78 12.73 29.13
C GLN A 34 16.37 13.04 28.62
N VAL A 35 16.21 14.04 27.77
CA VAL A 35 14.91 14.41 27.19
C VAL A 35 14.39 13.28 26.27
N ASP A 36 15.25 12.72 25.39
CA ASP A 36 14.88 11.62 24.51
C ASP A 36 14.52 10.37 25.31
N ARG A 37 15.22 10.12 26.43
CA ARG A 37 14.95 9.00 27.34
C ARG A 37 13.58 9.16 28.01
N ALA A 38 13.29 10.35 28.53
CA ALA A 38 11.99 10.63 29.14
C ALA A 38 10.83 10.49 28.12
N ILE A 39 11.07 10.81 26.84
CA ILE A 39 10.11 10.59 25.75
C ILE A 39 9.95 9.09 25.48
N ALA A 40 11.04 8.33 25.46
CA ALA A 40 11.01 6.87 25.26
C ALA A 40 10.26 6.15 26.39
N GLU A 41 10.47 6.59 27.64
CA GLU A 41 9.76 6.08 28.83
C GLU A 41 8.27 6.45 28.80
N ASP A 42 7.92 7.68 28.41
CA ASP A 42 6.53 8.11 28.22
C ASP A 42 5.83 7.25 27.15
N LEU A 43 6.50 7.00 26.03
CA LEU A 43 5.98 6.18 24.94
C LEU A 43 5.79 4.72 25.39
N SER A 44 6.80 4.14 26.06
CA SER A 44 6.74 2.79 26.62
C SER A 44 5.57 2.65 27.58
N GLY A 45 5.45 3.55 28.58
CA GLY A 45 4.38 3.48 29.57
C GLY A 45 2.97 3.67 29.00
N LEU A 46 2.83 4.45 27.93
CA LEU A 46 1.54 4.63 27.26
C LEU A 46 1.16 3.42 26.40
N LEU A 47 2.12 2.79 25.73
CA LEU A 47 1.87 1.57 24.94
C LEU A 47 1.53 0.37 25.82
N ASP A 48 2.16 0.26 26.99
CA ASP A 48 1.97 -0.86 27.93
C ASP A 48 0.52 -0.97 28.43
N ALA A 49 -0.19 0.15 28.48
CA ALA A 49 -1.51 0.25 29.12
C ALA A 49 -2.67 -0.33 28.28
N SER A 50 -2.59 -0.43 26.94
CA SER A 50 -3.81 -0.68 26.13
C SER A 50 -3.60 -1.13 24.68
N TYR A 51 -2.37 -1.47 24.25
CA TYR A 51 -2.06 -1.69 22.82
C TYR A 51 -1.48 -3.08 22.52
N SER A 52 -1.40 -3.42 21.25
CA SER A 52 -0.89 -4.72 20.79
C SER A 52 0.63 -4.82 20.88
N THR A 53 1.33 -3.67 20.93
CA THR A 53 2.78 -3.61 21.00
C THR A 53 3.23 -3.08 22.37
N ARG A 54 4.18 -3.76 23.01
CA ARG A 54 4.85 -3.31 24.23
C ARG A 54 6.26 -2.87 23.90
N LEU A 55 6.66 -1.69 24.39
CA LEU A 55 8.05 -1.22 24.29
C LEU A 55 8.77 -1.35 25.63
N ASN A 56 9.85 -2.12 25.62
CA ASN A 56 10.73 -2.23 26.79
C ASN A 56 11.99 -1.41 26.56
N VAL A 57 12.16 -0.31 27.32
CA VAL A 57 13.36 0.53 27.26
C VAL A 57 14.49 -0.18 28.00
N THR A 58 15.46 -0.72 27.28
CA THR A 58 16.47 -1.63 27.82
C THR A 58 17.90 -1.20 27.52
N GLY A 59 18.82 -1.75 28.31
CA GLY A 59 20.26 -1.63 28.11
C GLY A 59 20.89 -0.36 28.65
N SER A 60 22.18 -0.18 28.34
CA SER A 60 22.90 1.05 28.64
C SER A 60 22.45 2.16 27.71
N SER A 61 22.52 3.40 28.19
CA SER A 61 22.20 4.58 27.37
C SER A 61 23.18 4.74 26.21
N LEU A 62 22.63 4.63 24.99
CA LEU A 62 23.41 4.74 23.77
C LEU A 62 22.91 5.94 22.93
N SER A 63 23.79 6.51 22.15
CA SER A 63 23.44 7.59 21.23
C SER A 63 24.03 7.36 19.85
N GLY A 64 23.40 7.98 18.85
CA GLY A 64 23.94 8.02 17.50
C GLY A 64 24.20 6.65 16.91
N GLU A 65 25.42 6.44 16.41
CA GLU A 65 25.85 5.22 15.74
C GLU A 65 25.78 4.00 16.66
N ALA A 66 26.12 4.13 17.95
CA ALA A 66 26.09 3.02 18.88
C ALA A 66 24.66 2.46 19.09
N ALA A 67 23.63 3.33 19.06
CA ALA A 67 22.24 2.89 19.12
C ALA A 67 21.82 2.13 17.84
N VAL A 68 22.29 2.60 16.69
CA VAL A 68 22.08 1.92 15.40
C VAL A 68 22.79 0.57 15.37
N ASP A 69 24.02 0.48 15.90
CA ASP A 69 24.78 -0.78 16.00
C ASP A 69 24.08 -1.80 16.89
N ALA A 70 23.46 -1.36 17.98
CA ALA A 70 22.68 -2.24 18.86
C ALA A 70 21.49 -2.87 18.14
N VAL A 71 20.79 -2.11 17.29
CA VAL A 71 19.70 -2.63 16.45
C VAL A 71 20.24 -3.57 15.36
N ALA A 72 21.32 -3.20 14.69
CA ALA A 72 21.93 -4.01 13.64
C ALA A 72 22.40 -5.37 14.15
N SER A 73 23.00 -5.40 15.35
CA SER A 73 23.45 -6.65 16.01
C SER A 73 22.32 -7.50 16.57
N GLY A 74 21.08 -6.94 16.69
CA GLY A 74 19.95 -7.63 17.34
C GLY A 74 19.97 -7.58 18.86
N THR A 75 20.82 -6.75 19.47
CA THR A 75 20.83 -6.50 20.91
C THR A 75 19.56 -5.73 21.33
N ALA A 76 19.04 -4.90 20.43
CA ALA A 76 17.74 -4.25 20.53
C ALA A 76 16.98 -4.41 19.21
N ASP A 77 15.67 -4.17 19.23
CA ASP A 77 14.82 -4.31 18.06
C ASP A 77 14.60 -2.98 17.35
N ILE A 78 14.52 -1.89 18.15
CA ILE A 78 14.32 -0.53 17.66
C ILE A 78 15.20 0.48 18.42
N ALA A 79 15.47 1.61 17.77
CA ALA A 79 16.16 2.74 18.41
C ALA A 79 15.54 4.08 17.98
N LEU A 80 15.64 5.06 18.88
CA LEU A 80 15.30 6.46 18.62
C LEU A 80 16.56 7.23 18.28
N VAL A 81 16.73 7.60 17.03
CA VAL A 81 17.96 8.22 16.52
C VAL A 81 17.70 9.47 15.68
N SER A 82 18.75 10.26 15.45
CA SER A 82 18.66 11.41 14.54
C SER A 82 18.64 10.93 13.08
N ASN A 83 17.78 11.53 12.26
CA ASN A 83 17.72 11.29 10.82
C ASN A 83 18.96 11.81 10.04
N SER A 84 19.96 12.35 10.72
CA SER A 84 21.22 12.82 10.12
C SER A 84 22.39 11.81 10.22
N LEU A 85 22.17 10.64 10.85
CA LEU A 85 23.20 9.62 10.99
C LEU A 85 23.60 9.04 9.63
N PRO A 86 24.80 8.44 9.52
CA PRO A 86 25.25 7.78 8.30
C PRO A 86 24.28 6.68 7.86
N PHE A 87 24.07 6.59 6.55
CA PHE A 87 23.23 5.54 5.96
C PHE A 87 23.78 4.13 6.24
N ARG A 88 22.85 3.22 6.51
CA ARG A 88 23.12 1.78 6.64
C ARG A 88 22.04 0.99 5.88
N ASN A 89 22.46 -0.05 5.20
CA ASN A 89 21.56 -0.87 4.38
C ASN A 89 20.80 -1.95 5.16
N ASP A 90 21.21 -2.26 6.39
CA ASP A 90 20.61 -3.24 7.29
C ASP A 90 19.56 -2.62 8.25
N ILE A 91 19.45 -1.29 8.24
CA ILE A 91 18.56 -0.50 9.08
C ILE A 91 17.51 0.22 8.22
N ALA A 92 16.29 0.25 8.72
CA ALA A 92 15.16 0.90 8.06
C ALA A 92 14.45 1.89 9.00
N THR A 93 13.93 2.97 8.44
CA THR A 93 13.09 3.93 9.16
C THR A 93 11.70 3.35 9.37
N VAL A 94 11.26 3.34 10.62
CA VAL A 94 9.89 3.05 11.03
C VAL A 94 9.01 4.28 10.85
N MET A 95 9.32 5.37 11.54
CA MET A 95 8.60 6.64 11.41
C MET A 95 9.36 7.82 12.03
N PRO A 96 9.15 9.06 11.57
CA PRO A 96 9.57 10.25 12.29
C PRO A 96 8.66 10.47 13.53
N LEU A 97 9.25 10.88 14.64
CA LEU A 97 8.50 11.14 15.87
C LEU A 97 8.38 12.64 16.17
N TYR A 98 9.50 13.35 16.24
CA TYR A 98 9.51 14.78 16.57
C TYR A 98 10.76 15.47 16.03
N PRO A 99 10.68 16.81 15.81
CA PRO A 99 11.84 17.58 15.41
C PRO A 99 12.79 17.84 16.57
N THR A 100 14.09 17.82 16.27
CA THR A 100 15.14 18.37 17.11
C THR A 100 15.82 19.52 16.39
N VAL A 101 16.19 20.52 17.17
CA VAL A 101 16.78 21.77 16.66
C VAL A 101 18.22 21.87 17.14
N LEU A 102 19.11 22.32 16.28
CA LEU A 102 20.50 22.58 16.66
C LEU A 102 20.57 23.83 17.56
N HIS A 103 21.02 23.63 18.79
CA HIS A 103 21.33 24.70 19.73
C HIS A 103 22.84 24.87 19.79
N ILE A 104 23.30 26.06 19.51
CA ILE A 104 24.69 26.49 19.71
C ILE A 104 24.63 27.51 20.82
N ALA A 105 24.77 27.07 22.05
CA ALA A 105 24.73 27.91 23.22
C ALA A 105 26.16 28.29 23.66
N TYR A 106 26.34 29.50 24.06
CA TYR A 106 27.64 30.00 24.53
C TYR A 106 27.49 30.87 25.78
N ARG A 107 28.55 30.85 26.61
CA ARG A 107 28.58 31.62 27.83
C ARG A 107 28.60 33.10 27.51
N GLU A 108 27.80 33.91 28.20
CA GLU A 108 27.76 35.38 28.06
C GLU A 108 29.13 35.97 28.27
N GLY A 109 29.47 37.00 27.47
CA GLY A 109 30.78 37.65 27.47
C GLY A 109 31.79 37.06 26.49
N ARG A 110 31.51 35.94 25.80
CA ARG A 110 32.33 35.48 24.68
C ARG A 110 32.06 36.28 23.40
N ASP A 111 33.11 36.44 22.59
CA ASP A 111 32.95 37.04 21.25
C ASP A 111 32.24 36.06 20.31
N ALA A 112 30.98 36.30 20.05
CA ALA A 112 30.11 35.58 19.18
C ALA A 112 29.88 36.28 17.82
N SER A 113 30.78 37.18 17.42
CA SER A 113 30.68 37.89 16.13
C SER A 113 30.77 36.94 14.93
N THR A 114 31.55 35.86 15.05
CA THR A 114 31.65 34.79 14.06
C THR A 114 31.75 33.41 14.75
N GLY A 115 31.45 32.31 14.01
CA GLY A 115 31.62 30.95 14.53
C GLY A 115 33.10 30.64 14.89
N SER A 116 34.07 31.21 14.18
CA SER A 116 35.51 31.03 14.47
C SER A 116 35.97 31.76 15.73
N THR A 117 35.49 32.98 15.98
CA THR A 117 35.80 33.72 17.22
C THR A 117 35.11 33.08 18.42
N LEU A 118 33.89 32.61 18.24
CA LEU A 118 33.12 31.90 19.27
C LEU A 118 33.84 30.65 19.80
N LEU A 119 34.45 29.89 18.91
CA LEU A 119 35.08 28.58 19.25
C LEU A 119 36.51 28.72 19.72
N ARG A 120 37.21 29.82 19.40
CA ARG A 120 38.63 30.01 19.74
C ARG A 120 38.86 30.00 21.24
N GLY A 121 39.70 29.07 21.73
CA GLY A 121 40.00 28.90 23.15
C GLY A 121 38.80 28.44 24.00
N ALA A 122 37.75 27.93 23.36
CA ALA A 122 36.57 27.47 24.06
C ALA A 122 36.69 26.00 24.51
N LYS A 123 36.14 25.71 25.69
CA LYS A 123 35.73 24.34 26.07
C LYS A 123 34.38 24.06 25.43
N VAL A 124 34.36 23.07 24.52
CA VAL A 124 33.18 22.77 23.72
C VAL A 124 32.62 21.40 24.05
N TYR A 125 31.39 21.38 24.52
CA TYR A 125 30.59 20.17 24.57
C TYR A 125 29.73 20.05 23.32
N ALA A 126 29.92 18.95 22.58
CA ALA A 126 29.14 18.69 21.36
C ALA A 126 28.43 17.31 21.39
N GLY A 127 28.08 16.86 22.56
CA GLY A 127 27.51 15.52 22.79
C GLY A 127 28.57 14.40 22.74
N PRO A 128 28.14 13.16 23.00
CA PRO A 128 29.03 12.00 23.00
C PRO A 128 29.53 11.68 21.59
N GLN A 129 30.58 10.89 21.52
CA GLN A 129 31.10 10.38 20.25
C GLN A 129 30.02 9.61 19.47
N GLY A 130 29.98 9.77 18.14
CA GLY A 130 28.96 9.15 17.29
C GLY A 130 27.56 9.78 17.39
N SER A 131 27.38 10.84 18.17
CA SER A 131 26.11 11.58 18.18
C SER A 131 25.98 12.52 16.98
N ALA A 132 24.75 12.82 16.58
CA ALA A 132 24.47 13.77 15.51
C ALA A 132 25.07 15.16 15.79
N SER A 133 25.03 15.61 17.05
CA SER A 133 25.60 16.88 17.48
C SER A 133 27.11 16.92 17.26
N ARG A 134 27.81 15.84 17.63
CA ARG A 134 29.26 15.73 17.45
C ARG A 134 29.66 15.71 15.98
N MET A 135 28.91 14.99 15.16
CA MET A 135 29.16 14.92 13.73
C MET A 135 28.92 16.24 13.01
N ILE A 136 27.84 16.96 13.33
CA ILE A 136 27.59 18.27 12.73
C ILE A 136 28.61 19.30 13.17
N PHE A 137 29.03 19.26 14.43
CA PHE A 137 30.07 20.15 14.93
C PHE A 137 31.39 19.91 14.19
N ALA A 138 31.83 18.68 14.03
CA ALA A 138 33.02 18.35 13.27
C ALA A 138 32.98 18.90 11.83
N ARG A 139 31.84 18.80 11.16
CA ARG A 139 31.63 19.37 9.81
C ARG A 139 31.67 20.90 9.81
N ILE A 140 31.09 21.54 10.83
CA ILE A 140 31.13 23.00 10.98
C ILE A 140 32.58 23.46 11.11
N VAL A 141 33.32 22.81 12.00
CA VAL A 141 34.74 23.13 12.24
C VAL A 141 35.59 22.96 10.99
N GLU A 142 35.44 21.85 10.30
CA GLU A 142 36.12 21.58 9.02
C GLU A 142 35.79 22.68 7.98
N ARG A 143 34.52 23.06 7.86
CA ARG A 143 34.07 24.06 6.89
C ARG A 143 34.60 25.46 7.13
N ILE A 144 34.68 25.85 8.40
CA ILE A 144 35.24 27.18 8.76
C ILE A 144 36.77 27.18 8.82
N GLY A 145 37.40 26.00 8.54
CA GLY A 145 38.85 25.87 8.54
C GLY A 145 39.51 26.08 9.92
N LEU A 146 38.80 25.72 11.00
CA LEU A 146 39.33 25.92 12.35
C LEU A 146 40.16 24.67 12.74
N ASP A 147 41.41 24.94 13.19
CA ASP A 147 42.27 23.86 13.68
C ASP A 147 41.79 23.33 15.03
N ILE A 148 41.89 22.01 15.21
CA ILE A 148 41.48 21.33 16.45
C ILE A 148 42.26 21.81 17.69
N SER A 149 43.46 22.36 17.52
CA SER A 149 44.25 22.96 18.59
C SER A 149 43.68 24.28 19.12
N THR A 150 42.69 24.84 18.42
CA THR A 150 42.10 26.15 18.79
C THR A 150 40.97 26.09 19.79
N TYR A 151 40.44 24.89 20.09
CA TYR A 151 39.38 24.62 21.05
C TYR A 151 39.63 23.31 21.80
N GLU A 152 38.98 23.11 22.94
CA GLU A 152 39.08 21.89 23.76
C GLU A 152 37.74 21.19 23.78
N TYR A 153 37.73 19.91 23.43
CA TYR A 153 36.55 19.07 23.62
C TYR A 153 36.40 18.66 25.08
N VAL A 154 35.21 18.87 25.65
CA VAL A 154 34.82 18.29 26.94
C VAL A 154 33.78 17.20 26.72
N SER A 155 33.88 16.13 27.49
CA SER A 155 33.03 14.95 27.34
C SER A 155 31.75 14.99 28.17
N ASP A 156 31.74 15.85 29.19
CA ASP A 156 30.61 16.01 30.10
C ASP A 156 30.25 17.49 30.28
N LEU A 157 29.00 17.75 30.60
CA LEU A 157 28.51 19.12 30.91
C LEU A 157 29.03 19.60 32.27
N THR A 158 29.40 18.69 33.15
CA THR A 158 30.02 19.00 34.45
C THR A 158 31.45 19.59 34.31
N ASP A 159 32.07 19.46 33.14
CA ASP A 159 33.37 20.05 32.84
C ASP A 159 33.31 21.59 32.56
N HIS A 160 32.16 22.20 32.85
CA HIS A 160 31.90 23.63 32.65
C HIS A 160 32.25 24.15 31.25
N PRO A 161 31.56 23.65 30.21
CA PRO A 161 31.80 24.09 28.83
C PRO A 161 31.54 25.58 28.67
N ASP A 162 32.29 26.19 27.74
CA ASP A 162 32.04 27.58 27.31
C ASP A 162 31.01 27.61 26.16
N VAL A 163 30.98 26.52 25.36
CA VAL A 163 30.07 26.38 24.24
C VAL A 163 29.43 25.00 24.31
N ILE A 164 28.11 24.96 24.17
CA ILE A 164 27.30 23.72 24.14
C ILE A 164 26.62 23.61 22.77
N ILE A 165 26.87 22.53 22.05
CA ILE A 165 26.29 22.25 20.71
C ILE A 165 25.51 20.96 20.77
N VAL A 166 24.19 21.06 20.69
CA VAL A 166 23.31 19.90 20.83
C VAL A 166 22.10 19.98 19.90
N PHE A 167 21.69 18.85 19.35
CA PHE A 167 20.35 18.68 18.80
C PHE A 167 19.40 18.28 19.92
N ALA A 168 18.43 19.13 20.18
CA ALA A 168 17.43 18.89 21.21
C ALA A 168 16.04 19.36 20.74
N PRO A 169 14.95 18.76 21.21
CA PRO A 169 13.62 19.32 20.97
C PRO A 169 13.51 20.69 21.65
N ILE A 170 12.59 21.53 21.16
CA ILE A 170 12.30 22.80 21.85
C ILE A 170 11.54 22.46 23.14
N SER A 171 12.18 22.74 24.27
CA SER A 171 11.59 22.61 25.60
C SER A 171 12.09 23.73 26.49
N PRO A 172 11.23 24.41 27.25
CA PRO A 172 11.63 25.49 28.15
C PRO A 172 12.72 25.08 29.16
N GLU A 173 12.83 23.80 29.44
CA GLU A 173 13.73 23.24 30.46
C GLU A 173 15.19 23.13 30.00
N ILE A 174 15.48 23.23 28.68
CA ILE A 174 16.82 22.92 28.12
C ILE A 174 17.91 23.83 28.70
N PHE A 175 17.61 25.11 28.99
CA PHE A 175 18.57 26.08 29.48
C PHE A 175 18.33 26.57 30.91
N VAL A 176 17.48 25.86 31.68
CA VAL A 176 17.20 26.23 33.09
C VAL A 176 18.49 26.21 33.92
N ASP A 177 19.36 25.23 33.68
CA ASP A 177 20.65 25.11 34.39
C ASP A 177 21.77 25.99 33.82
N TYR A 178 21.47 26.77 32.76
CA TYR A 178 22.44 27.60 32.02
C TYR A 178 21.94 29.05 31.80
N PRO A 179 21.59 29.79 32.85
CA PRO A 179 20.97 31.10 32.73
C PRO A 179 21.94 32.17 32.15
N ASP A 180 23.24 31.94 32.25
CA ASP A 180 24.33 32.78 31.74
C ASP A 180 24.73 32.43 30.28
N PHE A 181 23.95 31.56 29.61
CA PHE A 181 24.19 31.24 28.19
C PHE A 181 23.28 32.04 27.27
N ARG A 182 23.77 32.27 26.04
CA ARG A 182 23.06 32.87 24.91
C ARG A 182 23.13 31.90 23.73
N LEU A 183 22.16 32.02 22.81
CA LEU A 183 22.18 31.20 21.59
C LEU A 183 22.84 31.96 20.43
N PHE A 184 23.73 31.27 19.74
CA PHE A 184 24.35 31.74 18.50
C PHE A 184 23.44 31.48 17.31
N SER A 185 23.14 32.52 16.50
CA SER A 185 22.36 32.42 15.27
C SER A 185 23.26 32.16 14.07
N LEU A 186 22.83 31.24 13.19
CA LEU A 186 23.53 30.92 11.94
C LEU A 186 23.26 31.94 10.82
N GLY A 187 22.57 33.02 11.10
CA GLY A 187 22.25 34.10 10.17
C GLY A 187 21.02 34.89 10.60
N SER A 188 20.46 35.67 9.69
CA SER A 188 19.19 36.36 9.91
C SER A 188 18.01 35.59 9.26
N PRO A 189 16.79 35.72 9.80
CA PRO A 189 15.60 35.07 9.22
C PRO A 189 15.35 35.47 7.76
N GLU A 190 15.65 36.69 7.38
CA GLU A 190 15.44 37.21 6.03
C GLU A 190 16.42 36.61 5.01
N ALA A 191 17.55 36.08 5.47
CA ALA A 191 18.56 35.46 4.62
C ALA A 191 18.25 34.01 4.23
N ILE A 192 17.22 33.39 4.84
CA ILE A 192 16.81 32.01 4.52
C ILE A 192 16.19 31.97 3.10
N GLY A 193 16.67 31.05 2.26
CA GLY A 193 16.21 30.88 0.88
C GLY A 193 16.94 31.77 -0.15
N ILE A 194 17.87 32.63 0.28
CA ILE A 194 18.65 33.49 -0.62
C ILE A 194 20.17 33.28 -0.53
N GLY A 195 20.61 32.10 -0.08
CA GLY A 195 22.00 31.67 -0.06
C GLY A 195 22.69 31.85 1.30
N SER A 196 21.95 31.76 2.40
CA SER A 196 22.47 31.78 3.76
C SER A 196 23.35 30.55 4.09
N ALA A 197 24.07 30.61 5.22
CA ALA A 197 24.82 29.49 5.75
C ALA A 197 23.90 28.28 6.06
N VAL A 198 22.64 28.53 6.46
CA VAL A 198 21.62 27.50 6.71
C VAL A 198 21.18 26.87 5.40
N ASP A 199 20.97 27.66 4.33
CA ASP A 199 20.61 27.10 3.02
C ASP A 199 21.71 26.17 2.48
N ALA A 200 22.96 26.60 2.67
CA ALA A 200 24.10 25.76 2.30
C ALA A 200 24.20 24.47 3.13
N ALA A 201 23.88 24.53 4.43
CA ALA A 201 23.84 23.35 5.30
C ALA A 201 22.74 22.36 4.87
N VAL A 202 21.56 22.87 4.50
CA VAL A 202 20.41 22.06 4.01
C VAL A 202 20.70 21.47 2.64
N LEU A 203 21.33 22.24 1.73
CA LEU A 203 21.69 21.75 0.40
C LEU A 203 22.64 20.54 0.47
N LEU A 204 23.62 20.59 1.40
CA LEU A 204 24.58 19.52 1.61
C LEU A 204 24.00 18.31 2.41
N ASN A 205 22.95 18.54 3.15
CA ASN A 205 22.29 17.53 3.99
C ASN A 205 20.78 17.65 3.84
N PRO A 206 20.16 16.98 2.88
CA PRO A 206 18.72 17.09 2.58
C PRO A 206 17.79 16.72 3.74
N HIS A 207 18.32 16.06 4.78
CA HIS A 207 17.57 15.68 5.99
C HIS A 207 17.43 16.85 6.98
N PHE A 208 18.20 17.91 6.79
CA PHE A 208 18.04 19.14 7.56
C PHE A 208 16.99 20.05 6.93
N ARG A 209 16.41 20.89 7.76
CA ARG A 209 15.56 22.01 7.32
C ARG A 209 15.93 23.28 8.04
N PRO A 210 15.77 24.45 7.42
CA PRO A 210 15.89 25.72 8.11
C PRO A 210 14.90 25.78 9.27
N PHE A 211 15.31 26.38 10.37
CA PHE A 211 14.44 26.58 11.51
C PHE A 211 14.75 27.90 12.17
N VAL A 212 13.71 28.59 12.67
CA VAL A 212 13.86 29.82 13.44
C VAL A 212 13.28 29.58 14.82
N ILE A 213 14.13 29.63 15.85
CA ILE A 213 13.68 29.65 17.25
C ILE A 213 13.14 31.06 17.52
N PRO A 214 11.86 31.22 17.87
CA PRO A 214 11.28 32.53 18.11
C PRO A 214 11.95 33.27 19.29
N ALA A 215 11.99 34.57 19.22
CA ALA A 215 12.45 35.41 20.35
C ALA A 215 11.62 35.07 21.60
N GLY A 216 12.28 35.02 22.75
CA GLY A 216 11.65 34.74 24.05
C GLY A 216 11.36 33.27 24.33
N THR A 217 11.66 32.34 23.39
CA THR A 217 11.43 30.86 23.60
C THR A 217 12.10 30.36 24.88
N TYR A 218 13.31 30.82 25.17
CA TYR A 218 14.08 30.47 26.39
C TYR A 218 14.38 31.71 27.23
N GLY A 219 13.43 32.63 27.31
CA GLY A 219 13.61 33.88 28.05
C GLY A 219 14.78 34.70 27.52
N VAL A 220 15.67 35.12 28.44
CA VAL A 220 16.83 35.96 28.11
C VAL A 220 17.87 35.27 27.20
N THR A 221 17.92 33.95 27.19
CA THR A 221 18.80 33.14 26.32
C THR A 221 18.47 33.33 24.85
N THR A 222 17.22 33.66 24.53
CA THR A 222 16.72 33.96 23.19
C THR A 222 16.10 35.37 23.11
N ALA A 223 16.86 36.40 23.43
CA ALA A 223 16.36 37.78 23.34
C ALA A 223 15.90 38.15 21.91
N GLU A 224 16.52 37.56 20.89
CA GLU A 224 16.20 37.70 19.47
C GLU A 224 15.85 36.35 18.86
N ALA A 225 15.28 36.37 17.63
CA ALA A 225 15.02 35.17 16.87
C ALA A 225 16.35 34.52 16.42
N ILE A 226 16.49 33.21 16.63
CA ILE A 226 17.70 32.46 16.33
C ILE A 226 17.49 31.58 15.10
N VAL A 227 18.21 31.87 14.04
CA VAL A 227 18.24 31.04 12.82
C VAL A 227 19.16 29.83 13.04
N THR A 228 18.65 28.67 12.77
CA THR A 228 19.35 27.38 12.96
C THR A 228 18.82 26.31 12.00
N ILE A 229 19.19 25.08 12.21
CA ILE A 229 18.70 23.92 11.46
C ILE A 229 17.94 22.96 12.38
N ALA A 230 16.97 22.27 11.82
CA ALA A 230 16.26 21.19 12.48
C ALA A 230 16.46 19.87 11.74
N VAL A 231 16.36 18.77 12.49
CA VAL A 231 16.36 17.40 11.98
C VAL A 231 15.41 16.57 12.83
N ASP A 232 14.73 15.60 12.19
CA ASP A 232 13.79 14.78 12.91
C ASP A 232 14.48 13.67 13.70
N LYS A 233 13.96 13.36 14.87
CA LYS A 233 14.17 12.10 15.56
C LYS A 233 13.25 11.09 14.93
N ILE A 234 13.82 9.96 14.54
CA ILE A 234 13.15 8.85 13.87
C ILE A 234 13.28 7.58 14.68
N LEU A 235 12.26 6.75 14.65
CA LEU A 235 12.38 5.35 15.05
C LEU A 235 12.97 4.56 13.89
N VAL A 236 13.96 3.74 14.20
CA VAL A 236 14.59 2.82 13.26
C VAL A 236 14.51 1.40 13.78
N ALA A 237 14.43 0.45 12.87
CA ALA A 237 14.44 -0.98 13.15
C ALA A 237 15.37 -1.70 12.17
N LYS A 238 15.70 -2.96 12.47
CA LYS A 238 16.37 -3.83 11.50
C LYS A 238 15.43 -4.07 10.33
N ILE A 239 15.95 -4.04 9.10
CA ILE A 239 15.16 -4.25 7.88
C ILE A 239 14.41 -5.60 7.88
N SER A 240 14.91 -6.60 8.61
CA SER A 240 14.32 -7.94 8.73
C SER A 240 13.27 -8.09 9.84
N LEU A 241 12.98 -7.03 10.60
CA LEU A 241 11.87 -7.07 11.58
C LEU A 241 10.55 -7.31 10.84
N ASP A 242 9.64 -8.04 11.45
CA ASP A 242 8.36 -8.36 10.79
C ASP A 242 7.59 -7.10 10.42
N SER A 243 7.07 -7.08 9.20
CA SER A 243 6.35 -5.91 8.67
C SER A 243 5.02 -5.65 9.36
N SER A 244 4.36 -6.70 9.88
CA SER A 244 3.11 -6.56 10.62
C SER A 244 3.33 -5.92 11.98
N VAL A 245 4.43 -6.27 12.65
CA VAL A 245 4.84 -5.68 13.93
C VAL A 245 5.11 -4.19 13.78
N VAL A 246 5.86 -3.81 12.75
CA VAL A 246 6.15 -2.40 12.47
C VAL A 246 4.89 -1.62 12.09
N TYR A 247 3.99 -2.24 11.29
CA TYR A 247 2.71 -1.64 10.95
C TYR A 247 1.87 -1.34 12.20
N GLU A 248 1.71 -2.31 13.09
CA GLU A 248 0.93 -2.16 14.32
C GLU A 248 1.59 -1.16 15.28
N LEU A 249 2.91 -1.16 15.41
CA LEU A 249 3.64 -0.18 16.21
C LEU A 249 3.35 1.26 15.73
N ILE A 250 3.38 1.52 14.42
CA ILE A 250 3.05 2.84 13.86
C ILE A 250 1.61 3.23 14.20
N ASN A 251 0.68 2.30 14.00
CA ASN A 251 -0.73 2.51 14.28
C ASN A 251 -0.98 2.84 15.77
N ASP A 252 -0.34 2.10 16.66
CA ASP A 252 -0.44 2.30 18.11
C ASP A 252 0.16 3.65 18.54
N ILE A 253 1.34 4.03 18.02
CA ILE A 253 1.97 5.33 18.31
C ILE A 253 1.08 6.49 17.84
N LEU A 254 0.48 6.37 16.66
CA LEU A 254 -0.38 7.43 16.12
C LEU A 254 -1.70 7.55 16.91
N ARG A 255 -2.25 6.46 17.41
CA ARG A 255 -3.38 6.48 18.34
C ARG A 255 -3.05 7.15 19.66
N LEU A 256 -1.79 7.04 20.10
CA LEU A 256 -1.30 7.69 21.32
C LEU A 256 -1.02 9.18 21.17
N ARG A 257 -1.04 9.74 19.96
CA ARG A 257 -0.74 11.16 19.72
C ARG A 257 -1.43 12.13 20.69
N PRO A 258 -2.74 12.00 20.99
CA PRO A 258 -3.40 12.91 21.95
C PRO A 258 -2.79 12.83 23.36
N ALA A 259 -2.48 11.61 23.83
CA ALA A 259 -1.88 11.40 25.16
C ALA A 259 -0.44 11.91 25.20
N LEU A 260 0.35 11.65 24.15
CA LEU A 260 1.72 12.19 24.02
C LEU A 260 1.74 13.72 23.98
N SER A 261 0.81 14.31 23.22
CA SER A 261 0.68 15.78 23.12
C SER A 261 0.23 16.43 24.44
N ALA A 262 -0.57 15.73 25.23
CA ALA A 262 -0.96 16.19 26.57
C ALA A 262 0.21 16.17 27.55
N LYS A 263 1.07 15.13 27.50
CA LYS A 263 2.28 15.05 28.33
C LYS A 263 3.37 16.04 27.91
N ARG A 264 3.52 16.27 26.59
CA ARG A 264 4.58 17.12 26.01
C ARG A 264 3.99 18.05 24.95
N PRO A 265 3.37 19.17 25.39
CA PRO A 265 2.74 20.12 24.49
C PRO A 265 3.74 20.67 23.45
N GLY A 266 3.33 20.71 22.19
CA GLY A 266 4.15 21.25 21.09
C GLY A 266 5.11 20.26 20.43
N LEU A 267 5.50 19.17 21.09
CA LEU A 267 6.52 18.25 20.57
C LEU A 267 5.98 17.33 19.47
N PHE A 268 4.78 16.77 19.65
CA PHE A 268 4.18 15.79 18.75
C PHE A 268 3.14 16.38 17.78
N GLN A 269 3.15 17.69 17.56
CA GLN A 269 2.21 18.34 16.64
C GLN A 269 2.36 17.86 15.19
N GLN A 270 3.59 17.54 14.78
CA GLN A 270 3.90 17.06 13.42
C GLN A 270 3.68 15.55 13.25
N LEU A 271 3.39 14.83 14.32
CA LEU A 271 3.06 13.42 14.25
C LEU A 271 1.69 13.28 13.56
N SER A 272 1.66 12.75 12.35
CA SER A 272 0.45 12.61 11.54
C SER A 272 0.39 11.24 10.88
N GLU A 273 -0.80 10.84 10.49
CA GLU A 273 -1.02 9.57 9.78
C GLU A 273 -0.33 9.52 8.42
N ASP A 274 -0.19 10.68 7.75
CA ASP A 274 0.45 10.85 6.45
C ASP A 274 1.79 11.58 6.63
N PHE A 275 2.67 11.04 7.47
CA PHE A 275 3.98 11.65 7.67
C PHE A 275 4.85 11.59 6.41
N ASP A 276 5.62 12.66 6.18
CA ASP A 276 6.54 12.72 5.04
C ASP A 276 7.79 11.88 5.32
N ALA A 277 7.90 10.76 4.62
CA ALA A 277 9.03 9.86 4.69
C ALA A 277 10.07 10.11 3.58
N SER A 278 9.84 11.09 2.69
CA SER A 278 10.72 11.39 1.54
C SER A 278 12.11 11.87 1.97
N ARG A 279 12.21 12.46 3.16
CA ARG A 279 13.47 12.94 3.75
C ARG A 279 14.17 11.92 4.64
N SER A 280 13.70 10.67 4.68
CA SER A 280 14.34 9.66 5.51
C SER A 280 15.76 9.36 5.02
N ARG A 281 16.72 9.29 5.96
CA ARG A 281 18.11 8.90 5.67
C ARG A 281 18.24 7.41 5.38
N PHE A 282 17.48 6.59 6.11
CA PHE A 282 17.45 5.16 5.91
C PHE A 282 16.29 4.79 4.97
N ILE A 283 16.37 3.62 4.36
CA ILE A 283 15.24 3.09 3.58
C ILE A 283 14.02 2.94 4.49
N LEU A 284 12.83 3.05 3.91
CA LEU A 284 11.62 2.82 4.67
C LEU A 284 11.42 1.34 4.95
N HIS A 285 11.05 1.00 6.18
CA HIS A 285 10.67 -0.36 6.54
C HIS A 285 9.46 -0.84 5.74
N ALA A 286 9.39 -2.14 5.42
CA ALA A 286 8.26 -2.70 4.67
C ALA A 286 6.91 -2.45 5.36
N GLY A 287 6.85 -2.57 6.69
CA GLY A 287 5.66 -2.24 7.49
C GLY A 287 5.27 -0.77 7.40
N THR A 288 6.25 0.13 7.34
CA THR A 288 6.02 1.57 7.13
C THR A 288 5.43 1.84 5.75
N GLN A 289 5.97 1.20 4.72
CA GLN A 289 5.44 1.33 3.36
C GLN A 289 4.00 0.81 3.28
N ALA A 290 3.71 -0.35 3.90
CA ALA A 290 2.37 -0.90 3.98
C ALA A 290 1.40 0.05 4.71
N TYR A 291 1.85 0.67 5.81
CA TYR A 291 1.05 1.64 6.55
C TYR A 291 0.72 2.88 5.71
N LEU A 292 1.70 3.48 5.04
CA LEU A 292 1.50 4.66 4.18
C LEU A 292 0.62 4.35 2.96
N GLN A 293 0.63 3.10 2.50
CA GLN A 293 -0.19 2.64 1.38
C GLN A 293 -1.58 2.12 1.79
N ARG A 294 -1.94 2.14 3.08
CA ARG A 294 -3.21 1.58 3.60
C ARG A 294 -4.47 2.18 2.98
N SER A 295 -4.41 3.44 2.58
CA SER A 295 -5.50 4.16 1.91
C SER A 295 -5.39 4.14 0.38
N ALA A 296 -4.32 3.54 -0.18
CA ALA A 296 -4.19 3.39 -1.62
C ALA A 296 -5.27 2.42 -2.14
N PRO A 297 -5.99 2.77 -3.22
CA PRO A 297 -7.01 1.90 -3.76
C PRO A 297 -6.41 0.54 -4.11
N THR A 298 -7.04 -0.52 -3.63
CA THR A 298 -6.62 -1.89 -3.92
C THR A 298 -6.63 -2.14 -5.42
N ILE A 299 -5.86 -3.15 -5.89
CA ILE A 299 -5.88 -3.55 -7.30
C ILE A 299 -7.32 -3.80 -7.77
N TYR A 300 -8.17 -4.38 -6.91
CA TYR A 300 -9.59 -4.62 -7.20
C TYR A 300 -10.37 -3.31 -7.39
N GLU A 301 -10.18 -2.30 -6.54
CA GLU A 301 -10.84 -1.00 -6.68
C GLU A 301 -10.34 -0.24 -7.91
N ARG A 302 -9.03 -0.32 -8.19
CA ARG A 302 -8.42 0.34 -9.35
C ARG A 302 -8.88 -0.25 -10.69
N TYR A 303 -9.15 -1.57 -10.73
CA TYR A 303 -9.53 -2.29 -11.94
C TYR A 303 -10.98 -2.77 -11.92
N SER A 304 -11.80 -2.44 -10.90
CA SER A 304 -13.20 -2.85 -10.82
C SER A 304 -14.01 -2.42 -12.05
N GLY A 305 -13.82 -1.20 -12.53
CA GLY A 305 -14.48 -0.72 -13.75
C GLY A 305 -14.07 -1.49 -15.01
N VAL A 306 -12.81 -1.87 -15.14
CA VAL A 306 -12.32 -2.69 -16.28
C VAL A 306 -12.86 -4.12 -16.19
N ALA A 307 -12.89 -4.70 -15.00
CA ALA A 307 -13.44 -6.04 -14.77
C ALA A 307 -14.94 -6.09 -15.09
N GLU A 308 -15.72 -5.07 -14.70
CA GLU A 308 -17.14 -4.96 -15.00
C GLU A 308 -17.40 -4.88 -16.51
N VAL A 309 -16.63 -4.05 -17.24
CA VAL A 309 -16.72 -3.97 -18.69
C VAL A 309 -16.34 -5.29 -19.37
N ALA A 310 -15.31 -5.98 -18.87
CA ALA A 310 -14.89 -7.28 -19.42
C ALA A 310 -15.98 -8.36 -19.22
N VAL A 311 -16.59 -8.44 -18.03
CA VAL A 311 -17.68 -9.37 -17.76
C VAL A 311 -18.89 -9.04 -18.63
N THR A 312 -19.26 -7.77 -18.75
CA THR A 312 -20.38 -7.33 -19.62
C THR A 312 -20.14 -7.72 -21.08
N LEU A 313 -18.93 -7.52 -21.58
CA LEU A 313 -18.54 -7.90 -22.94
C LEU A 313 -18.62 -9.41 -23.16
N LEU A 314 -18.14 -10.20 -22.22
CA LEU A 314 -18.24 -11.66 -22.25
C LEU A 314 -19.71 -12.11 -22.30
N VAL A 315 -20.57 -11.59 -21.45
CA VAL A 315 -22.01 -11.89 -21.45
C VAL A 315 -22.65 -11.52 -22.78
N ALA A 316 -22.30 -10.36 -23.34
CA ALA A 316 -22.80 -9.93 -24.67
C ALA A 316 -22.35 -10.88 -25.78
N ILE A 317 -21.09 -11.31 -25.79
CA ILE A 317 -20.55 -12.27 -26.77
C ILE A 317 -21.26 -13.61 -26.65
N PHE A 318 -21.40 -14.17 -25.44
CA PHE A 318 -22.12 -15.43 -25.24
C PHE A 318 -23.58 -15.34 -25.66
N SER A 319 -24.26 -14.24 -25.34
CA SER A 319 -25.63 -13.99 -25.76
C SER A 319 -25.78 -13.93 -27.28
N ALA A 320 -24.85 -13.23 -27.95
CA ALA A 320 -24.84 -13.16 -29.41
C ALA A 320 -24.58 -14.53 -30.06
N LEU A 321 -23.62 -15.31 -29.54
CA LEU A 321 -23.35 -16.66 -30.01
C LEU A 321 -24.56 -17.58 -29.83
N PHE A 322 -25.21 -17.51 -28.67
CA PHE A 322 -26.43 -18.29 -28.41
C PHE A 322 -27.55 -17.91 -29.36
N ALA A 323 -27.76 -16.63 -29.63
CA ALA A 323 -28.76 -16.14 -30.57
C ALA A 323 -28.48 -16.66 -32.02
N VAL A 324 -27.21 -16.59 -32.45
CA VAL A 324 -26.80 -17.10 -33.78
C VAL A 324 -27.06 -18.60 -33.89
N VAL A 325 -26.66 -19.42 -32.90
CA VAL A 325 -26.90 -20.86 -32.88
C VAL A 325 -28.41 -21.17 -32.94
N ARG A 326 -29.22 -20.40 -32.18
CA ARG A 326 -30.67 -20.54 -32.16
C ARG A 326 -31.29 -20.20 -33.53
N ILE A 327 -30.87 -19.11 -34.16
CA ILE A 327 -31.33 -18.72 -35.50
C ILE A 327 -30.98 -19.77 -36.55
N LEU A 328 -29.76 -20.33 -36.51
CA LEU A 328 -29.34 -21.37 -37.41
C LEU A 328 -30.17 -22.67 -37.24
N LYS A 329 -30.46 -23.05 -36.01
CA LYS A 329 -31.34 -24.19 -35.72
C LYS A 329 -32.76 -23.96 -36.23
N MET A 330 -33.35 -22.77 -36.03
CA MET A 330 -34.68 -22.43 -36.55
C MET A 330 -34.71 -22.42 -38.06
N ARG A 331 -33.68 -21.88 -38.75
CA ARG A 331 -33.60 -21.92 -40.21
C ARG A 331 -33.54 -23.34 -40.79
N ARG A 332 -32.84 -24.25 -40.13
CA ARG A 332 -32.82 -25.70 -40.51
C ARG A 332 -34.21 -26.33 -40.36
N LYS A 333 -34.91 -26.06 -39.27
CA LYS A 333 -36.25 -26.58 -39.03
C LYS A 333 -37.28 -26.07 -40.03
N ASN A 334 -37.29 -24.75 -40.29
CA ASN A 334 -38.24 -24.16 -41.28
C ASN A 334 -38.06 -24.66 -42.71
N ARG A 335 -36.88 -25.19 -43.08
CA ARG A 335 -36.65 -25.79 -44.41
C ARG A 335 -37.35 -27.14 -44.53
N ILE A 336 -37.36 -27.98 -43.50
CA ILE A 336 -38.05 -29.28 -43.59
C ILE A 336 -39.57 -29.11 -43.65
N ASP A 337 -40.13 -28.10 -42.97
CA ASP A 337 -41.57 -27.80 -42.96
C ASP A 337 -42.10 -27.55 -44.36
N ARG A 338 -41.30 -26.98 -45.31
CA ARG A 338 -41.68 -26.79 -46.72
C ARG A 338 -41.89 -28.11 -47.42
N PHE A 339 -41.06 -29.11 -47.18
CA PHE A 339 -41.20 -30.43 -47.76
C PHE A 339 -42.43 -31.17 -47.21
N TYR A 340 -42.73 -30.96 -45.93
CA TYR A 340 -43.96 -31.49 -45.33
C TYR A 340 -45.21 -30.92 -46.03
N ALA A 341 -45.27 -29.57 -46.11
CA ALA A 341 -46.41 -28.92 -46.76
C ALA A 341 -46.58 -29.38 -48.19
N ALA A 342 -45.50 -29.42 -48.96
CA ALA A 342 -45.54 -29.86 -50.37
C ALA A 342 -45.99 -31.34 -50.50
N THR A 343 -45.55 -32.22 -49.57
CA THR A 343 -45.96 -33.64 -49.60
C THR A 343 -47.43 -33.80 -49.20
N ILE A 344 -47.93 -33.05 -48.26
CA ILE A 344 -49.33 -33.03 -47.85
C ILE A 344 -50.22 -32.51 -48.99
N ASP A 345 -49.79 -31.48 -49.69
CA ASP A 345 -50.52 -30.92 -50.84
C ASP A 345 -50.63 -31.96 -51.96
N VAL A 346 -49.56 -32.67 -52.28
CA VAL A 346 -49.58 -33.75 -53.23
C VAL A 346 -50.52 -34.86 -52.77
N ARG A 347 -50.45 -35.26 -51.48
CA ARG A 347 -51.35 -36.28 -50.88
C ARG A 347 -52.83 -35.86 -51.04
N ASN A 348 -53.15 -34.62 -50.73
CA ASN A 348 -54.50 -34.11 -50.80
C ASN A 348 -55.05 -33.98 -52.23
N SER A 349 -54.18 -33.93 -53.21
CA SER A 349 -54.55 -33.90 -54.64
C SER A 349 -54.94 -35.30 -55.18
N PHE A 350 -54.65 -36.41 -54.46
CA PHE A 350 -55.06 -37.73 -54.85
C PHE A 350 -56.59 -37.90 -54.65
N THR A 351 -57.35 -37.88 -55.74
CA THR A 351 -58.79 -38.12 -55.76
C THR A 351 -59.10 -39.42 -56.58
N ALA A 352 -60.23 -40.05 -56.31
CA ALA A 352 -60.63 -41.22 -57.01
C ALA A 352 -60.85 -41.03 -58.53
N SER A 353 -60.98 -39.80 -58.96
CA SER A 353 -61.20 -39.42 -60.40
C SER A 353 -59.87 -38.99 -61.12
N MET A 354 -58.72 -39.26 -60.56
CA MET A 354 -57.44 -38.80 -61.07
C MET A 354 -57.01 -39.60 -62.29
N ASN A 355 -56.73 -38.96 -63.44
CA ASN A 355 -56.25 -39.57 -64.67
C ASN A 355 -54.85 -40.22 -64.45
N ARG A 356 -54.53 -41.23 -65.23
CA ARG A 356 -53.23 -41.95 -65.18
C ARG A 356 -52.01 -41.04 -65.32
N ASP A 357 -52.08 -39.98 -66.18
CA ASP A 357 -51.00 -39.09 -66.39
C ASP A 357 -50.83 -38.05 -65.21
N GLN A 358 -51.93 -37.64 -64.62
CA GLN A 358 -51.91 -36.83 -63.42
C GLN A 358 -51.31 -37.58 -62.21
N ARG A 359 -51.60 -38.88 -62.11
CA ARG A 359 -51.05 -39.77 -61.07
C ARG A 359 -49.54 -39.94 -61.25
N LYS A 360 -49.06 -40.15 -62.48
CA LYS A 360 -47.63 -40.19 -62.80
C LYS A 360 -46.92 -38.90 -62.46
N GLN A 361 -47.51 -37.77 -62.74
CA GLN A 361 -46.94 -36.44 -62.40
C GLN A 361 -46.86 -36.24 -60.87
N ALA A 362 -47.88 -36.66 -60.11
CA ALA A 362 -47.86 -36.59 -58.65
C ALA A 362 -46.75 -37.50 -58.04
N ILE A 363 -46.57 -38.71 -58.57
CA ILE A 363 -45.48 -39.64 -58.13
C ILE A 363 -44.10 -39.03 -58.48
N ALA A 364 -43.93 -38.45 -59.67
CA ALA A 364 -42.70 -37.78 -60.04
C ALA A 364 -42.39 -36.62 -59.07
N LYS A 365 -43.41 -35.79 -58.75
CA LYS A 365 -43.25 -34.64 -57.84
C LYS A 365 -42.82 -35.07 -56.44
N ILE A 366 -43.35 -36.21 -55.90
CA ILE A 366 -42.90 -36.73 -54.57
C ILE A 366 -41.46 -37.20 -54.66
N ARG A 367 -41.03 -37.87 -55.73
CA ARG A 367 -39.64 -38.31 -55.91
C ARG A 367 -38.69 -37.14 -56.03
N ASP A 368 -39.08 -36.07 -56.74
CA ASP A 368 -38.30 -34.84 -56.86
C ASP A 368 -38.14 -34.18 -55.49
N LEU A 369 -39.22 -34.10 -54.68
CA LEU A 369 -39.13 -33.59 -53.32
C LEU A 369 -38.20 -34.43 -52.40
N GLN A 370 -38.23 -35.79 -52.55
CA GLN A 370 -37.30 -36.64 -51.84
C GLN A 370 -35.86 -36.43 -52.25
N ASN A 371 -35.57 -36.32 -53.57
CA ASN A 371 -34.24 -36.08 -54.09
C ASN A 371 -33.70 -34.71 -53.63
N GLU A 372 -34.52 -33.65 -53.74
CA GLU A 372 -34.13 -32.31 -53.28
C GLU A 372 -33.84 -32.32 -51.77
N ALA A 373 -34.65 -33.02 -50.97
CA ALA A 373 -34.44 -33.14 -49.52
C ALA A 373 -33.16 -33.92 -49.19
N PHE A 374 -32.81 -34.97 -49.98
CA PHE A 374 -31.56 -35.73 -49.84
C PHE A 374 -30.34 -34.90 -50.23
N GLU A 375 -30.41 -34.11 -51.33
CA GLU A 375 -29.33 -33.20 -51.71
C GLU A 375 -29.07 -32.17 -50.61
N LEU A 376 -30.11 -31.56 -50.03
CA LEU A 376 -29.97 -30.62 -48.93
C LEU A 376 -29.49 -31.27 -47.65
N LEU A 377 -29.70 -32.57 -47.42
CA LEU A 377 -29.16 -33.33 -46.34
C LEU A 377 -27.64 -33.56 -46.53
N VAL A 378 -27.24 -33.94 -47.75
CA VAL A 378 -25.81 -34.15 -48.09
C VAL A 378 -25.04 -32.85 -47.98
N ASP A 379 -25.65 -31.70 -48.38
CA ASP A 379 -25.10 -30.38 -48.25
C ASP A 379 -25.14 -29.82 -46.82
N GLU A 380 -25.49 -30.63 -45.80
CA GLU A 380 -25.65 -30.22 -44.41
C GLU A 380 -26.65 -29.04 -44.19
N LYS A 381 -27.46 -28.75 -45.18
CA LYS A 381 -28.49 -27.68 -45.10
C LYS A 381 -29.77 -28.15 -44.39
N LEU A 382 -29.98 -29.46 -44.30
CA LEU A 382 -31.00 -30.12 -43.53
C LEU A 382 -30.32 -31.02 -42.47
N ALA A 383 -31.01 -31.28 -41.34
CA ALA A 383 -30.54 -32.22 -40.34
C ALA A 383 -31.17 -33.59 -40.55
N ALA A 384 -30.39 -34.67 -40.34
CA ALA A 384 -30.90 -36.05 -40.31
C ALA A 384 -31.58 -36.33 -38.94
N ASP A 385 -32.58 -35.54 -38.60
CA ASP A 385 -33.32 -35.64 -37.34
C ASP A 385 -34.66 -36.36 -37.51
N GLU A 386 -35.43 -36.44 -36.43
CA GLU A 386 -36.75 -37.05 -36.39
C GLU A 386 -37.68 -36.44 -37.44
N SER A 387 -37.58 -35.12 -37.69
CA SER A 387 -38.40 -34.43 -38.70
C SER A 387 -38.14 -34.97 -40.08
N PHE A 388 -36.85 -35.11 -40.47
CA PHE A 388 -36.47 -35.68 -41.74
C PHE A 388 -36.98 -37.14 -41.91
N ARG A 389 -36.88 -37.95 -40.84
CA ARG A 389 -37.37 -39.33 -40.84
C ARG A 389 -38.88 -39.43 -41.04
N ILE A 390 -39.66 -38.55 -40.38
CA ILE A 390 -41.11 -38.46 -40.58
C ILE A 390 -41.47 -38.05 -41.99
N PHE A 391 -40.72 -37.05 -42.60
CA PHE A 391 -40.92 -36.63 -43.96
C PHE A 391 -40.74 -37.82 -44.93
N ILE A 392 -39.65 -38.56 -44.80
CA ILE A 392 -39.40 -39.74 -45.68
C ILE A 392 -40.47 -40.80 -45.47
N THR A 393 -40.92 -41.04 -44.25
CA THR A 393 -42.02 -41.98 -43.97
C THR A 393 -43.32 -41.53 -44.66
N LEU A 394 -43.69 -40.27 -44.50
CA LEU A 394 -44.89 -39.68 -45.05
C LEU A 394 -44.85 -39.74 -46.62
N SER A 395 -43.73 -39.38 -47.24
CA SER A 395 -43.58 -39.41 -48.69
C SER A 395 -43.62 -40.82 -49.24
N ASN A 396 -43.04 -41.81 -48.53
CA ASN A 396 -43.14 -43.21 -48.95
C ASN A 396 -44.56 -43.76 -48.81
N ASP A 397 -45.33 -43.35 -47.76
CA ASP A 397 -46.73 -43.74 -47.64
C ASP A 397 -47.60 -43.19 -48.76
N VAL A 398 -47.37 -41.94 -49.18
CA VAL A 398 -48.05 -41.33 -50.34
C VAL A 398 -47.70 -42.06 -51.62
N LEU A 399 -46.45 -42.48 -51.84
CA LEU A 399 -46.04 -43.29 -52.99
C LEU A 399 -46.69 -44.65 -53.00
N ARG A 400 -46.85 -45.32 -51.82
CA ARG A 400 -47.53 -46.58 -51.70
C ARG A 400 -49.02 -46.47 -52.04
N GLN A 401 -49.71 -45.48 -51.52
CA GLN A 401 -51.11 -45.21 -51.82
C GLN A 401 -51.34 -45.00 -53.35
N ALA A 402 -50.41 -44.23 -53.95
CA ALA A 402 -50.45 -43.96 -55.38
C ALA A 402 -50.23 -45.20 -56.25
N GLY A 403 -49.42 -46.16 -55.75
CA GLY A 403 -49.17 -47.45 -56.43
C GLY A 403 -50.30 -48.46 -56.24
N ALA A 404 -50.93 -48.54 -55.07
CA ALA A 404 -52.00 -49.47 -54.73
C ALA A 404 -53.27 -49.23 -55.55
N THR A 405 -53.68 -48.00 -55.72
CA THR A 405 -54.82 -47.60 -56.54
C THR A 405 -54.61 -47.84 -58.06
N GLY A 406 -53.35 -48.01 -58.50
CA GLY A 406 -53.00 -48.34 -59.88
C GLY A 406 -53.14 -49.82 -60.22
N THR A 407 -53.09 -50.70 -59.21
CA THR A 407 -53.21 -52.17 -59.38
C THR A 407 -54.68 -52.62 -59.40
N GLU A 408 -55.56 -51.89 -58.74
CA GLU A 408 -57.03 -52.21 -58.80
C GLU A 408 -57.65 -51.80 -60.14
N GLU A 409 -57.16 -50.80 -60.85
CA GLU A 409 -57.62 -50.45 -62.17
C GLU A 409 -57.21 -51.41 -63.27
N GLN A 410 -56.11 -52.17 -63.08
CA GLN A 410 -55.66 -53.19 -64.00
C GLN A 410 -56.45 -54.48 -63.83
N LEU A 411 -57.13 -54.73 -62.74
CA LEU A 411 -58.02 -55.89 -62.49
C LEU A 411 -59.47 -55.65 -62.89
N SER A 412 -59.84 -54.40 -63.16
CA SER A 412 -61.22 -54.03 -63.60
C SER A 412 -61.37 -53.97 -65.15
N ASP A 413 -60.26 -53.94 -65.89
CA ASP A 413 -60.21 -53.89 -67.37
C ASP A 413 -59.80 -55.25 -67.99
N ALA A 414 -59.70 -56.29 -67.21
CA ALA A 414 -59.51 -57.70 -67.66
C ALA A 414 -60.80 -58.56 -67.37
#